data_dbc45b55b0f5bb522510fb3be488ddb0
#
_entry.id   dbc45b55b0f5bb522510fb3be488ddb0
#
_cell.length_a   1.000
_cell.length_b   1.000
_cell.length_c   1.000
_cell.angle_alpha   90.00
_cell.angle_beta   90.00
_cell.angle_gamma   90.00
#
_symmetry.space_group_name_H-M   'P 1'
#
loop_
_entity.id
_entity.type
_entity.pdbx_description
1 polymer ?
#
loop_
_entity_poly.entity_id
_entity_poly.type
_entity_poly.pdbx_seq_one_letter_code
_entity_poly.pdbx_strand_id
1 'polypeptide(L)'
;MDRESGGHVILVADGDPGFRTFAKRVLATAGCRIREAGSGAEALAAAEEERVALVVLDVRLEDPSGYEVCRRLREAYGQGLPIVFVSADRTEPSDRVAGLLLGGDDYLAKPVEADELLARVRRHLLRLETWNGVGVRLTSREHQVLKLLADGLGPTEISAELGITQKTVATHIEHIYAKLGVHTRAQAVASAFRLALVEA
;
A
#
# COMPACT_ATOMS: atom_id res chain seq x y z
N MET A 1 4.44 -26.32 -17.88
CA MET A 1 5.10 -25.66 -16.72
C MET A 1 4.26 -24.44 -16.44
N ASP A 2 3.25 -24.66 -15.60
CA ASP A 2 2.13 -23.75 -15.37
C ASP A 2 2.62 -22.51 -14.64
N ARG A 3 2.44 -21.32 -15.28
CA ARG A 3 2.44 -20.07 -14.56
C ARG A 3 1.19 -20.08 -13.69
N GLU A 4 1.35 -20.30 -12.40
CA GLU A 4 0.30 -20.01 -11.43
C GLU A 4 -0.12 -18.56 -11.61
N SER A 5 -1.28 -18.38 -12.23
CA SER A 5 -1.99 -17.11 -12.31
C SER A 5 -2.55 -16.79 -10.92
N GLY A 6 -1.67 -16.54 -9.97
CA GLY A 6 -2.05 -16.07 -8.65
C GLY A 6 -2.50 -14.61 -8.77
N GLY A 7 -3.81 -14.38 -8.97
CA GLY A 7 -4.39 -13.04 -8.96
C GLY A 7 -4.06 -12.31 -7.66
N HIS A 8 -3.99 -10.98 -7.70
CA HIS A 8 -3.78 -10.15 -6.52
C HIS A 8 -4.82 -10.45 -5.44
N VAL A 9 -4.38 -10.62 -4.19
CA VAL A 9 -5.28 -10.75 -3.04
C VAL A 9 -5.69 -9.35 -2.60
N ILE A 10 -6.98 -9.10 -2.61
CA ILE A 10 -7.54 -7.85 -2.10
C ILE A 10 -8.32 -8.16 -0.82
N LEU A 11 -7.98 -7.47 0.25
CA LEU A 11 -8.74 -7.50 1.49
C LEU A 11 -9.90 -6.51 1.39
N VAL A 12 -11.12 -7.01 1.58
CA VAL A 12 -12.33 -6.18 1.68
C VAL A 12 -12.82 -6.26 3.12
N ALA A 13 -12.59 -5.20 3.87
CA ALA A 13 -12.94 -5.07 5.27
C ALA A 13 -14.14 -4.11 5.42
N ASP A 14 -15.31 -4.66 5.73
CA ASP A 14 -16.57 -3.91 5.80
C ASP A 14 -17.57 -4.65 6.70
N GLY A 15 -18.25 -3.95 7.59
CA GLY A 15 -19.28 -4.53 8.45
C GLY A 15 -20.51 -5.04 7.69
N ASP A 16 -20.82 -4.43 6.52
CA ASP A 16 -21.96 -4.82 5.70
C ASP A 16 -21.62 -6.04 4.81
N PRO A 17 -22.25 -7.22 5.04
CA PRO A 17 -22.04 -8.40 4.20
C PRO A 17 -22.53 -8.18 2.76
N GLY A 18 -23.51 -7.31 2.55
CA GLY A 18 -23.99 -6.94 1.21
C GLY A 18 -22.90 -6.26 0.40
N PHE A 19 -22.19 -5.28 1.01
CA PHE A 19 -21.08 -4.62 0.37
C PHE A 19 -19.90 -5.58 0.11
N ARG A 20 -19.54 -6.45 1.06
CA ARG A 20 -18.49 -7.46 0.83
C ARG A 20 -18.81 -8.36 -0.35
N THR A 21 -20.05 -8.86 -0.43
CA THR A 21 -20.53 -9.68 -1.56
C THR A 21 -20.48 -8.92 -2.89
N PHE A 22 -20.90 -7.66 -2.90
CA PHE A 22 -20.83 -6.78 -4.07
C PHE A 22 -19.37 -6.59 -4.51
N ALA A 23 -18.49 -6.17 -3.61
CA ALA A 23 -17.07 -5.95 -3.90
C ALA A 23 -16.38 -7.21 -4.42
N LYS A 24 -16.65 -8.36 -3.80
CA LYS A 24 -16.14 -9.67 -4.24
C LYS A 24 -16.54 -9.97 -5.68
N ARG A 25 -17.82 -9.81 -6.03
CA ARG A 25 -18.32 -10.05 -7.39
C ARG A 25 -17.66 -9.12 -8.41
N VAL A 26 -17.54 -7.82 -8.08
CA VAL A 26 -16.94 -6.82 -8.98
C VAL A 26 -15.47 -7.09 -9.19
N LEU A 27 -14.70 -7.27 -8.13
CA LEU A 27 -13.25 -7.40 -8.21
C LEU A 27 -12.80 -8.79 -8.74
N ALA A 28 -13.63 -9.81 -8.60
CA ALA A 28 -13.38 -11.12 -9.23
C ALA A 28 -13.36 -11.02 -10.77
N THR A 29 -14.11 -10.09 -11.38
CA THR A 29 -14.05 -9.84 -12.84
C THR A 29 -12.70 -9.34 -13.31
N ALA A 30 -11.89 -8.80 -12.41
CA ALA A 30 -10.51 -8.36 -12.68
C ALA A 30 -9.46 -9.44 -12.38
N GLY A 31 -9.88 -10.68 -12.09
CA GLY A 31 -8.97 -11.77 -11.75
C GLY A 31 -8.38 -11.67 -10.33
N CYS A 32 -8.96 -10.83 -9.45
CA CYS A 32 -8.52 -10.69 -8.08
C CYS A 32 -9.12 -11.79 -7.19
N ARG A 33 -8.32 -12.27 -6.23
CA ARG A 33 -8.80 -13.10 -5.13
C ARG A 33 -9.18 -12.19 -3.95
N ILE A 34 -10.35 -12.43 -3.36
CA ILE A 34 -10.87 -11.57 -2.30
C ILE A 34 -10.79 -12.28 -0.96
N ARG A 35 -10.15 -11.64 0.00
CA ARG A 35 -10.23 -11.95 1.42
C ARG A 35 -11.24 -10.99 2.05
N GLU A 36 -12.22 -11.53 2.75
CA GLU A 36 -13.27 -10.75 3.40
C GLU A 36 -12.99 -10.64 4.90
N ALA A 37 -13.31 -9.49 5.49
CA ALA A 37 -13.30 -9.25 6.92
C ALA A 37 -14.54 -8.43 7.31
N GLY A 38 -15.24 -8.84 8.37
CA GLY A 38 -16.43 -8.17 8.88
C GLY A 38 -16.15 -7.20 10.02
N SER A 39 -14.92 -7.20 10.55
CA SER A 39 -14.49 -6.34 11.65
C SER A 39 -13.05 -5.87 11.47
N GLY A 40 -12.63 -4.87 12.25
CA GLY A 40 -11.26 -4.40 12.24
C GLY A 40 -10.25 -5.45 12.73
N ALA A 41 -10.62 -6.27 13.72
CA ALA A 41 -9.78 -7.36 14.19
C ALA A 41 -9.56 -8.43 13.11
N GLU A 42 -10.62 -8.83 12.41
CA GLU A 42 -10.52 -9.76 11.28
C GLU A 42 -9.67 -9.19 10.14
N ALA A 43 -9.78 -7.88 9.88
CA ALA A 43 -8.99 -7.22 8.82
C ALA A 43 -7.50 -7.25 9.13
N LEU A 44 -7.10 -6.97 10.38
CA LEU A 44 -5.71 -7.04 10.79
C LEU A 44 -5.17 -8.47 10.74
N ALA A 45 -5.92 -9.45 11.27
CA ALA A 45 -5.54 -10.85 11.22
C ALA A 45 -5.39 -11.35 9.76
N ALA A 46 -6.31 -11.00 8.87
CA ALA A 46 -6.24 -11.36 7.45
C ALA A 46 -5.01 -10.79 6.75
N ALA A 47 -4.59 -9.56 7.11
CA ALA A 47 -3.39 -8.94 6.56
C ALA A 47 -2.08 -9.57 7.05
N GLU A 48 -2.09 -10.18 8.24
CA GLU A 48 -0.95 -10.93 8.80
C GLU A 48 -0.84 -12.34 8.23
N GLU A 49 -2.00 -13.02 8.01
CA GLU A 49 -2.05 -14.42 7.53
C GLU A 49 -1.57 -14.58 6.10
N GLU A 50 -1.84 -13.60 5.24
CA GLU A 50 -1.45 -13.68 3.83
C GLU A 50 -1.05 -12.31 3.25
N ARG A 51 -0.29 -12.36 2.17
CA ARG A 51 0.14 -11.14 1.50
C ARG A 51 -1.01 -10.50 0.74
N VAL A 52 -1.52 -9.40 1.29
CA VAL A 52 -2.54 -8.55 0.66
C VAL A 52 -1.89 -7.54 -0.28
N ALA A 53 -2.45 -7.38 -1.48
CA ALA A 53 -1.98 -6.42 -2.47
C ALA A 53 -2.65 -5.04 -2.33
N LEU A 54 -3.88 -5.00 -1.81
CA LEU A 54 -4.67 -3.78 -1.61
C LEU A 54 -5.74 -4.03 -0.55
N VAL A 55 -6.08 -3.00 0.21
CA VAL A 55 -7.18 -3.04 1.18
C VAL A 55 -8.28 -2.08 0.76
N VAL A 56 -9.52 -2.57 0.65
CA VAL A 56 -10.75 -1.77 0.61
C VAL A 56 -11.30 -1.77 2.04
N LEU A 57 -11.37 -0.62 2.68
CA LEU A 57 -11.54 -0.49 4.12
C LEU A 57 -12.71 0.43 4.48
N ASP A 58 -13.74 -0.12 5.13
CA ASP A 58 -14.81 0.71 5.67
C ASP A 58 -14.28 1.55 6.84
N VAL A 59 -14.57 2.84 6.81
CA VAL A 59 -14.26 3.76 7.91
C VAL A 59 -14.97 3.36 9.20
N ARG A 60 -16.18 2.82 9.10
CA ARG A 60 -17.07 2.46 10.23
C ARG A 60 -16.99 1.00 10.65
N LEU A 61 -15.84 0.39 10.50
CA LEU A 61 -15.62 -0.92 11.13
C LEU A 61 -15.72 -0.83 12.65
N GLU A 62 -16.16 -1.92 13.25
CA GLU A 62 -16.15 -2.09 14.70
C GLU A 62 -14.88 -2.85 15.12
N ASP A 63 -14.34 -2.51 16.26
CA ASP A 63 -13.27 -3.15 17.02
C ASP A 63 -12.09 -3.74 16.23
N PRO A 64 -11.15 -2.92 15.80
CA PRO A 64 -11.06 -1.45 15.84
C PRO A 64 -11.69 -0.77 14.63
N SER A 65 -11.86 0.56 14.70
CA SER A 65 -12.38 1.35 13.58
C SER A 65 -11.48 1.30 12.34
N GLY A 66 -12.02 1.57 11.16
CA GLY A 66 -11.23 1.56 9.92
C GLY A 66 -10.04 2.52 9.94
N TYR A 67 -10.13 3.66 10.61
CA TYR A 67 -9.00 4.56 10.77
C TYR A 67 -7.89 3.97 11.64
N GLU A 68 -8.24 3.27 12.71
CA GLU A 68 -7.27 2.59 13.56
C GLU A 68 -6.64 1.37 12.84
N VAL A 69 -7.42 0.65 12.06
CA VAL A 69 -6.91 -0.42 11.17
C VAL A 69 -5.91 0.16 10.18
N CYS A 70 -6.25 1.27 9.51
CA CYS A 70 -5.34 1.96 8.58
C CYS A 70 -4.02 2.34 9.26
N ARG A 71 -4.08 2.96 10.46
CA ARG A 71 -2.88 3.34 11.21
C ARG A 71 -1.97 2.14 11.48
N ARG A 72 -2.53 1.02 11.97
CA ARG A 72 -1.76 -0.21 12.24
C ARG A 72 -1.19 -0.83 10.96
N LEU A 73 -1.94 -0.84 9.87
CA LEU A 73 -1.44 -1.30 8.58
C LEU A 73 -0.30 -0.41 8.06
N ARG A 74 -0.38 0.92 8.28
CA ARG A 74 0.72 1.84 7.94
C ARG A 74 1.96 1.62 8.79
N GLU A 75 1.81 1.31 10.06
CA GLU A 75 2.94 0.97 10.94
C GLU A 75 3.63 -0.33 10.51
N ALA A 76 2.84 -1.34 10.09
CA ALA A 76 3.36 -2.65 9.69
C ALA A 76 3.91 -2.67 8.25
N TYR A 77 3.21 -2.04 7.30
CA TYR A 77 3.46 -2.18 5.85
C TYR A 77 3.91 -0.88 5.16
N GLY A 78 3.89 0.25 5.86
CA GLY A 78 4.21 1.56 5.29
C GLY A 78 3.26 1.99 4.19
N GLN A 79 3.76 2.79 3.25
CA GLN A 79 2.99 3.26 2.08
C GLN A 79 2.93 2.23 0.93
N GLY A 80 3.61 1.10 1.08
CA GLY A 80 3.65 0.06 0.05
C GLY A 80 2.37 -0.77 -0.09
N LEU A 81 1.43 -0.69 0.86
CA LEU A 81 0.13 -1.34 0.82
C LEU A 81 -0.96 -0.30 0.52
N PRO A 82 -1.54 -0.24 -0.68
CA PRO A 82 -2.63 0.68 -0.99
C PRO A 82 -3.86 0.44 -0.11
N ILE A 83 -4.43 1.52 0.45
CA ILE A 83 -5.65 1.50 1.26
C ILE A 83 -6.67 2.44 0.64
N VAL A 84 -7.78 1.89 0.19
CA VAL A 84 -8.94 2.62 -0.36
C VAL A 84 -10.04 2.63 0.70
N PHE A 85 -10.30 3.78 1.28
CA PHE A 85 -11.42 3.90 2.20
C PHE A 85 -12.76 3.85 1.48
N VAL A 86 -13.75 3.26 2.13
CA VAL A 86 -15.17 3.32 1.74
C VAL A 86 -16.00 3.80 2.93
N SER A 87 -17.06 4.58 2.69
CA SER A 87 -17.94 5.02 3.78
C SER A 87 -19.33 5.42 3.29
N ALA A 88 -20.36 5.09 4.06
CA ALA A 88 -21.74 5.51 3.82
C ALA A 88 -22.06 6.89 4.40
N ASP A 89 -21.48 7.24 5.54
CA ASP A 89 -21.88 8.40 6.34
C ASP A 89 -20.88 9.57 6.30
N ARG A 90 -19.67 9.32 5.79
CA ARG A 90 -18.60 10.32 5.70
C ARG A 90 -18.33 10.66 4.25
N THR A 91 -19.25 11.41 3.66
CA THR A 91 -19.24 11.78 2.24
C THR A 91 -18.86 13.23 2.00
N GLU A 92 -18.74 14.03 3.05
CA GLU A 92 -18.31 15.43 2.96
C GLU A 92 -16.86 15.53 2.46
N PRO A 93 -16.51 16.60 1.75
CA PRO A 93 -15.13 16.82 1.30
C PRO A 93 -14.10 16.78 2.44
N SER A 94 -14.47 17.27 3.63
CA SER A 94 -13.65 17.23 4.85
C SER A 94 -13.31 15.82 5.32
N ASP A 95 -14.25 14.88 5.20
CA ASP A 95 -14.04 13.48 5.58
C ASP A 95 -13.05 12.77 4.64
N ARG A 96 -13.12 13.08 3.34
CA ARG A 96 -12.18 12.58 2.35
C ARG A 96 -10.77 13.07 2.63
N VAL A 97 -10.63 14.38 2.94
CA VAL A 97 -9.34 14.97 3.31
C VAL A 97 -8.80 14.31 4.59
N ALA A 98 -9.64 14.12 5.61
CA ALA A 98 -9.24 13.46 6.85
C ALA A 98 -8.77 12.01 6.60
N GLY A 99 -9.49 11.24 5.78
CA GLY A 99 -9.10 9.86 5.44
C GLY A 99 -7.74 9.79 4.72
N LEU A 100 -7.48 10.69 3.78
CA LEU A 100 -6.21 10.77 3.07
C LEU A 100 -5.06 11.21 4.00
N LEU A 101 -5.29 12.20 4.89
CA LEU A 101 -4.30 12.64 5.89
C LEU A 101 -3.97 11.54 6.91
N LEU A 102 -4.92 10.64 7.21
CA LEU A 102 -4.71 9.49 8.08
C LEU A 102 -4.00 8.31 7.39
N GLY A 103 -3.61 8.47 6.13
CA GLY A 103 -2.79 7.51 5.40
C GLY A 103 -3.54 6.66 4.37
N GLY A 104 -4.81 6.98 4.04
CA GLY A 104 -5.49 6.36 2.90
C GLY A 104 -4.93 6.86 1.56
N ASP A 105 -4.93 6.00 0.56
CA ASP A 105 -4.51 6.35 -0.81
C ASP A 105 -5.67 6.82 -1.69
N ASP A 106 -6.89 6.46 -1.33
CA ASP A 106 -8.11 6.87 -2.02
C ASP A 106 -9.33 6.78 -1.09
N TYR A 107 -10.45 7.36 -1.54
CA TYR A 107 -11.69 7.39 -0.76
C TYR A 107 -12.91 7.28 -1.69
N LEU A 108 -13.83 6.37 -1.37
CA LEU A 108 -15.09 6.13 -2.07
C LEU A 108 -16.27 6.33 -1.13
N ALA A 109 -17.28 7.07 -1.61
CA ALA A 109 -18.55 7.23 -0.88
C ALA A 109 -19.55 6.15 -1.33
N LYS A 110 -20.20 5.47 -0.37
CA LYS A 110 -21.31 4.55 -0.66
C LYS A 110 -22.58 5.37 -0.97
N PRO A 111 -23.41 4.92 -1.90
CA PRO A 111 -23.32 3.70 -2.72
C PRO A 111 -22.21 3.81 -3.76
N VAL A 112 -21.38 2.76 -3.90
CA VAL A 112 -20.27 2.69 -4.85
C VAL A 112 -20.72 1.96 -6.11
N GLU A 113 -20.54 2.58 -7.27
CA GLU A 113 -20.80 1.93 -8.55
C GLU A 113 -19.70 0.90 -8.88
N ALA A 114 -20.07 -0.19 -9.57
CA ALA A 114 -19.15 -1.27 -9.88
C ALA A 114 -17.93 -0.81 -10.68
N ASP A 115 -18.17 0.04 -11.70
CA ASP A 115 -17.10 0.57 -12.56
C ASP A 115 -16.17 1.53 -11.79
N GLU A 116 -16.70 2.29 -10.83
CA GLU A 116 -15.90 3.17 -9.99
C GLU A 116 -14.98 2.36 -9.08
N LEU A 117 -15.51 1.37 -8.35
CA LEU A 117 -14.72 0.50 -7.50
C LEU A 117 -13.60 -0.17 -8.30
N LEU A 118 -13.96 -0.73 -9.47
CA LEU A 118 -13.03 -1.42 -10.34
C LEU A 118 -11.92 -0.49 -10.85
N ALA A 119 -12.28 0.71 -11.29
CA ALA A 119 -11.33 1.70 -11.80
C ALA A 119 -10.33 2.15 -10.71
N ARG A 120 -10.81 2.42 -9.49
CA ARG A 120 -9.95 2.82 -8.35
C ARG A 120 -8.99 1.69 -7.97
N VAL A 121 -9.50 0.49 -7.79
CA VAL A 121 -8.66 -0.67 -7.45
C VAL A 121 -7.63 -0.94 -8.54
N ARG A 122 -8.03 -0.98 -9.81
CA ARG A 122 -7.10 -1.18 -10.95
C ARG A 122 -6.00 -0.13 -10.99
N ARG A 123 -6.32 1.15 -10.75
CA ARG A 123 -5.32 2.23 -10.72
C ARG A 123 -4.22 1.94 -9.70
N HIS A 124 -4.58 1.49 -8.50
CA HIS A 124 -3.62 1.16 -7.46
C HIS A 124 -2.86 -0.14 -7.75
N LEU A 125 -3.52 -1.16 -8.31
CA LEU A 125 -2.85 -2.40 -8.72
C LEU A 125 -1.86 -2.16 -9.86
N LEU A 126 -2.19 -1.33 -10.85
CA LEU A 126 -1.26 -0.94 -11.92
C LEU A 126 -0.03 -0.20 -11.37
N ARG A 127 -0.20 0.65 -10.36
CA ARG A 127 0.95 1.22 -9.63
C ARG A 127 1.81 0.13 -9.00
N LEU A 128 1.21 -0.89 -8.41
CA LEU A 128 1.93 -2.03 -7.85
C LEU A 128 2.57 -2.88 -8.94
N GLU A 129 1.94 -3.05 -10.10
CA GLU A 129 2.49 -3.79 -11.24
C GLU A 129 3.63 -3.03 -11.92
N THR A 130 3.54 -1.71 -12.06
CA THR A 130 4.67 -0.87 -12.47
C THR A 130 5.77 -0.88 -11.39
N TRP A 131 5.43 -0.98 -10.14
CA TRP A 131 6.35 -1.24 -9.03
C TRP A 131 6.92 -2.68 -9.10
N ASN A 132 6.09 -3.70 -9.40
CA ASN A 132 6.49 -5.10 -9.53
C ASN A 132 7.03 -5.44 -10.93
N GLY A 133 6.63 -4.71 -11.97
CA GLY A 133 7.03 -4.93 -13.37
C GLY A 133 8.52 -4.64 -13.64
N VAL A 134 9.19 -3.92 -12.74
CA VAL A 134 10.66 -3.71 -12.76
C VAL A 134 11.37 -4.64 -11.77
N GLY A 135 10.65 -5.55 -11.09
CA GLY A 135 11.28 -6.55 -10.21
C GLY A 135 11.96 -5.98 -8.95
N VAL A 136 11.76 -4.69 -8.65
CA VAL A 136 12.45 -4.04 -7.52
C VAL A 136 11.61 -4.15 -6.25
N ARG A 137 11.98 -5.11 -5.40
CA ARG A 137 11.37 -5.29 -4.07
C ARG A 137 12.27 -4.66 -3.00
N LEU A 138 11.97 -3.44 -2.63
CA LEU A 138 12.62 -2.82 -1.47
C LEU A 138 11.91 -3.27 -0.18
N THR A 139 12.68 -3.59 0.84
CA THR A 139 12.16 -3.73 2.20
C THR A 139 11.75 -2.35 2.74
N SER A 140 10.93 -2.30 3.79
CA SER A 140 10.55 -1.02 4.44
C SER A 140 11.78 -0.19 4.81
N ARG A 141 12.86 -0.85 5.25
CA ARG A 141 14.10 -0.17 5.63
C ARG A 141 14.88 0.37 4.43
N GLU A 142 14.96 -0.38 3.35
CA GLU A 142 15.55 0.07 2.09
C GLU A 142 14.77 1.23 1.49
N HIS A 143 13.43 1.22 1.61
CA HIS A 143 12.58 2.31 1.15
C HIS A 143 12.85 3.60 1.95
N GLN A 144 12.93 3.52 3.29
CA GLN A 144 13.30 4.65 4.15
C GLN A 144 14.66 5.23 3.76
N VAL A 145 15.67 4.35 3.57
CA VAL A 145 16.99 4.78 3.13
C VAL A 145 16.96 5.44 1.75
N LEU A 146 16.23 4.88 0.79
CA LEU A 146 16.09 5.44 -0.55
C LEU A 146 15.43 6.82 -0.54
N LYS A 147 14.39 7.01 0.29
CA LYS A 147 13.73 8.30 0.47
C LYS A 147 14.71 9.34 0.99
N LEU A 148 15.45 9.06 2.07
CA LEU A 148 16.44 9.97 2.63
C LEU A 148 17.60 10.27 1.65
N LEU A 149 17.99 9.29 0.82
CA LEU A 149 18.93 9.53 -0.29
C LEU A 149 18.34 10.50 -1.32
N ALA A 150 17.06 10.37 -1.66
CA ALA A 150 16.38 11.28 -2.59
C ALA A 150 16.25 12.70 -2.01
N ASP A 151 16.01 12.82 -0.70
CA ASP A 151 15.99 14.07 0.06
C ASP A 151 17.40 14.73 0.19
N GLY A 152 18.43 14.10 -0.35
CA GLY A 152 19.78 14.66 -0.42
C GLY A 152 20.71 14.24 0.71
N LEU A 153 20.24 13.50 1.73
CA LEU A 153 21.05 13.11 2.90
C LEU A 153 22.17 12.15 2.53
N GLY A 154 23.33 12.33 3.17
CA GLY A 154 24.47 11.43 3.10
C GLY A 154 24.36 10.25 4.10
N PRO A 155 25.22 9.21 3.96
CA PRO A 155 25.15 8.03 4.83
C PRO A 155 25.29 8.33 6.32
N THR A 156 26.03 9.36 6.70
CA THR A 156 26.20 9.81 8.09
C THR A 156 24.90 10.38 8.65
N GLU A 157 24.22 11.22 7.87
CA GLU A 157 22.96 11.85 8.24
C GLU A 157 21.84 10.80 8.31
N ILE A 158 21.79 9.89 7.33
CA ILE A 158 20.85 8.76 7.30
C ILE A 158 21.04 7.86 8.53
N SER A 159 22.30 7.60 8.93
CA SER A 159 22.59 6.78 10.11
C SER A 159 22.08 7.43 11.40
N ALA A 160 22.20 8.74 11.52
CA ALA A 160 21.69 9.51 12.64
C ALA A 160 20.13 9.52 12.66
N GLU A 161 19.52 9.81 11.51
CA GLU A 161 18.05 9.88 11.36
C GLU A 161 17.38 8.54 11.67
N LEU A 162 17.98 7.46 11.23
CA LEU A 162 17.40 6.13 11.35
C LEU A 162 17.87 5.34 12.60
N GLY A 163 18.76 5.92 13.40
CA GLY A 163 19.30 5.26 14.62
C GLY A 163 20.07 3.97 14.34
N ILE A 164 20.80 3.87 13.20
CA ILE A 164 21.57 2.70 12.80
C ILE A 164 23.02 3.09 12.47
N THR A 165 23.91 2.10 12.36
CA THR A 165 25.31 2.39 12.02
C THR A 165 25.48 2.78 10.54
N GLN A 166 26.51 3.58 10.22
CA GLN A 166 26.85 3.91 8.83
C GLN A 166 27.11 2.65 7.98
N LYS A 167 27.70 1.60 8.59
CA LYS A 167 27.91 0.31 7.93
C LYS A 167 26.58 -0.33 7.53
N THR A 168 25.57 -0.26 8.38
CA THR A 168 24.23 -0.77 8.09
C THR A 168 23.57 0.04 6.97
N VAL A 169 23.73 1.38 6.96
CA VAL A 169 23.27 2.23 5.86
C VAL A 169 23.93 1.85 4.54
N ALA A 170 25.25 1.65 4.54
CA ALA A 170 25.98 1.23 3.35
C ALA A 170 25.45 -0.09 2.78
N THR A 171 25.22 -1.09 3.63
CA THR A 171 24.62 -2.37 3.23
C THR A 171 23.24 -2.19 2.61
N HIS A 172 22.39 -1.34 3.19
CA HIS A 172 21.08 -1.05 2.59
C HIS A 172 21.21 -0.37 1.22
N ILE A 173 22.15 0.57 1.07
CA ILE A 173 22.43 1.24 -0.22
C ILE A 173 22.90 0.23 -1.28
N GLU A 174 23.80 -0.68 -0.93
CA GLU A 174 24.25 -1.74 -1.84
C GLU A 174 23.08 -2.63 -2.29
N HIS A 175 22.23 -3.05 -1.36
CA HIS A 175 21.04 -3.83 -1.67
C HIS A 175 20.06 -3.06 -2.55
N ILE A 176 19.86 -1.76 -2.30
CA ILE A 176 19.01 -0.89 -3.13
C ILE A 176 19.59 -0.81 -4.54
N TYR A 177 20.91 -0.59 -4.69
CA TYR A 177 21.54 -0.50 -6.00
C TYR A 177 21.43 -1.82 -6.76
N ALA A 178 21.67 -2.95 -6.11
CA ALA A 178 21.50 -4.27 -6.72
C ALA A 178 20.05 -4.50 -7.18
N LYS A 179 19.08 -4.14 -6.36
CA LYS A 179 17.65 -4.31 -6.68
C LYS A 179 17.17 -3.38 -7.79
N LEU A 180 17.70 -2.15 -7.84
CA LEU A 180 17.39 -1.16 -8.89
C LEU A 180 18.19 -1.40 -10.19
N GLY A 181 19.20 -2.28 -10.18
CA GLY A 181 20.09 -2.49 -11.32
C GLY A 181 20.93 -1.24 -11.64
N VAL A 182 21.34 -0.48 -10.63
CA VAL A 182 22.11 0.77 -10.74
C VAL A 182 23.40 0.71 -9.95
N HIS A 183 24.33 1.62 -10.25
CA HIS A 183 25.67 1.61 -9.65
C HIS A 183 26.03 2.93 -8.95
N THR A 184 25.20 3.96 -9.05
CA THR A 184 25.46 5.26 -8.45
C THR A 184 24.23 5.80 -7.72
N ARG A 185 24.46 6.69 -6.73
CA ARG A 185 23.40 7.41 -6.03
C ARG A 185 22.49 8.16 -6.99
N ALA A 186 23.06 8.89 -7.95
CA ALA A 186 22.28 9.67 -8.91
C ALA A 186 21.33 8.77 -9.73
N GLN A 187 21.83 7.62 -10.18
CA GLN A 187 20.98 6.63 -10.88
C GLN A 187 19.90 6.05 -9.98
N ALA A 188 20.21 5.78 -8.70
CA ALA A 188 19.23 5.25 -7.75
C ALA A 188 18.11 6.26 -7.49
N VAL A 189 18.46 7.53 -7.26
CA VAL A 189 17.50 8.63 -7.05
C VAL A 189 16.66 8.86 -8.31
N ALA A 190 17.28 8.93 -9.49
CA ALA A 190 16.55 9.07 -10.77
C ALA A 190 15.60 7.89 -11.02
N SER A 191 16.02 6.67 -10.68
CA SER A 191 15.16 5.48 -10.77
C SER A 191 14.04 5.51 -9.74
N ALA A 192 14.30 6.00 -8.52
CA ALA A 192 13.29 6.15 -7.47
C ALA A 192 12.14 7.06 -7.92
N PHE A 193 12.43 8.23 -8.50
CA PHE A 193 11.41 9.13 -9.05
C PHE A 193 10.70 8.54 -10.27
N ARG A 194 11.45 7.97 -11.22
CA ARG A 194 10.88 7.34 -12.42
C ARG A 194 9.93 6.20 -12.10
N LEU A 195 10.24 5.42 -11.07
CA LEU A 195 9.47 4.26 -10.61
C LEU A 195 8.44 4.65 -9.54
N ALA A 196 8.29 5.93 -9.23
CA ALA A 196 7.43 6.47 -8.16
C ALA A 196 7.66 5.78 -6.79
N LEU A 197 8.91 5.41 -6.51
CA LEU A 197 9.34 4.87 -5.22
C LEU A 197 9.48 5.96 -4.15
N VAL A 198 9.62 7.22 -4.57
CA VAL A 198 9.67 8.42 -3.73
C VAL A 198 8.91 9.54 -4.43
N GLU A 199 8.35 10.46 -3.66
CA GLU A 199 7.68 11.68 -4.15
C GLU A 199 8.68 12.82 -4.27
N ALA A 200 8.43 13.75 -5.20
CA ALA A 200 9.26 14.93 -5.39
C ALA A 200 8.95 15.99 -4.34
#